data_a9bd6b8718e584d821ea2e4990778251
#
_entry.id   a9bd6b8718e584d821ea2e4990778251
#
_cell.length_a   1.000
_cell.length_b   1.000
_cell.length_c   1.000
_cell.angle_alpha   90.00
_cell.angle_beta   90.00
_cell.angle_gamma   90.00
#
_symmetry.space_group_name_H-M   'P 1'
#
loop_
_entity.id
_entity.type
_entity.pdbx_description
1 polymer ?
#
loop_
_entity_poly.entity_id
_entity_poly.type
_entity_poly.pdbx_seq_one_letter_code
_entity_poly.pdbx_strand_id
1 'polypeptide(L)'
;RVLLAVRWDSNRSYSSYDNFINQSDVTNKWGIQFRHVNVHELLDQTHPVDPTTNPSTPGRKALNINDEDMKEIEKITDELIANAEACTMEPDMVKKTIQAYYTVQKLLDAYDCNAFTAPCPDLCSTRRLSEERVTFCLTHSLNIENGIPSACDLDFNSLLTQAILENLSGKSVYMGNANVCSLEDGKLPTIFGDFDDAHIDHLDDKTNLYSIF
;
A
#
# COMPACT_ATOMS: atom_id res chain seq x y z
N ARG A 1 0.46 -16.01 2.08
CA ARG A 1 -0.94 -15.58 1.98
C ARG A 1 -1.00 -14.11 1.62
N VAL A 2 -1.95 -13.74 0.78
CA VAL A 2 -2.14 -12.37 0.30
C VAL A 2 -3.34 -11.75 1.01
N LEU A 3 -3.17 -10.57 1.60
CA LEU A 3 -4.24 -9.74 2.12
C LEU A 3 -4.76 -8.85 0.98
N LEU A 4 -6.01 -9.02 0.64
CA LEU A 4 -6.71 -8.25 -0.38
C LEU A 4 -7.67 -7.28 0.29
N ALA A 5 -7.42 -6.00 0.20
CA ALA A 5 -8.41 -5.00 0.52
C ALA A 5 -9.36 -4.87 -0.68
N VAL A 6 -10.59 -5.30 -0.54
CA VAL A 6 -11.57 -5.32 -1.63
C VAL A 6 -12.82 -4.53 -1.26
N ARG A 7 -13.54 -4.10 -2.25
CA ARG A 7 -14.72 -3.29 -2.00
C ARG A 7 -15.84 -4.11 -1.35
N TRP A 8 -16.27 -5.23 -1.87
CA TRP A 8 -17.24 -6.14 -1.24
C TRP A 8 -17.62 -7.38 -2.08
N ASP A 9 -17.05 -7.52 -3.25
CA ASP A 9 -17.21 -8.71 -4.06
C ASP A 9 -15.86 -9.11 -4.66
N SER A 10 -15.20 -10.00 -3.95
CA SER A 10 -13.84 -10.43 -4.25
C SER A 10 -13.69 -11.33 -5.46
N ASN A 11 -14.80 -11.84 -5.99
CA ASN A 11 -14.78 -12.77 -7.13
C ASN A 11 -15.00 -12.09 -8.47
N ARG A 12 -15.20 -10.79 -8.48
CA ARG A 12 -15.41 -10.05 -9.71
C ARG A 12 -14.23 -9.17 -10.02
N SER A 13 -13.74 -9.29 -11.24
CA SER A 13 -12.69 -8.47 -11.83
C SER A 13 -12.99 -6.96 -11.89
N TYR A 14 -14.11 -6.52 -11.33
CA TYR A 14 -14.50 -5.11 -11.31
C TYR A 14 -13.75 -4.27 -10.29
N SER A 15 -13.12 -4.88 -9.31
CA SER A 15 -12.32 -4.17 -8.32
C SER A 15 -10.83 -4.16 -8.64
N SER A 16 -10.44 -4.72 -9.79
CA SER A 16 -9.04 -4.73 -10.22
C SER A 16 -8.99 -4.36 -11.70
N TYR A 17 -8.63 -3.13 -11.99
CA TYR A 17 -8.55 -2.63 -13.36
C TYR A 17 -7.49 -3.35 -14.20
N ASP A 18 -6.43 -3.86 -13.56
CA ASP A 18 -5.26 -4.41 -14.26
C ASP A 18 -5.11 -5.92 -14.10
N ASN A 19 -6.12 -6.60 -13.54
CA ASN A 19 -5.98 -8.02 -13.24
C ASN A 19 -7.09 -8.87 -13.82
N PHE A 20 -6.72 -9.80 -14.70
CA PHE A 20 -7.58 -10.82 -15.29
C PHE A 20 -7.30 -12.23 -14.75
N ILE A 21 -6.57 -12.35 -13.63
CA ILE A 21 -6.19 -13.64 -13.08
C ILE A 21 -7.32 -14.20 -12.20
N ASN A 22 -7.65 -15.46 -12.43
CA ASN A 22 -8.55 -16.19 -11.56
C ASN A 22 -7.79 -16.62 -10.29
N GLN A 23 -8.24 -16.14 -9.12
CA GLN A 23 -7.64 -16.47 -7.82
C GLN A 23 -7.63 -17.98 -7.55
N SER A 24 -8.67 -18.70 -7.97
CA SER A 24 -8.73 -20.15 -7.80
C SER A 24 -7.64 -20.87 -8.60
N ASP A 25 -7.33 -20.39 -9.80
CA ASP A 25 -6.26 -20.96 -10.62
C ASP A 25 -4.87 -20.72 -9.97
N VAL A 26 -4.67 -19.53 -9.42
CA VAL A 26 -3.43 -19.20 -8.68
C VAL A 26 -3.30 -20.07 -7.43
N THR A 27 -4.37 -20.23 -6.67
CA THR A 27 -4.39 -21.10 -5.50
C THR A 27 -4.09 -22.56 -5.88
N ASN A 28 -4.74 -23.06 -6.92
CA ASN A 28 -4.58 -24.46 -7.35
C ASN A 28 -3.18 -24.76 -7.91
N LYS A 29 -2.59 -23.82 -8.63
CA LYS A 29 -1.28 -24.00 -9.26
C LYS A 29 -0.10 -23.75 -8.32
N TRP A 30 -0.22 -22.75 -7.45
CA TRP A 30 0.91 -22.21 -6.69
C TRP A 30 0.71 -22.28 -5.17
N GLY A 31 -0.47 -22.71 -4.71
CA GLY A 31 -0.77 -22.81 -3.28
C GLY A 31 -0.97 -21.48 -2.58
N ILE A 32 -1.06 -20.38 -3.32
CA ILE A 32 -1.24 -19.04 -2.75
C ILE A 32 -2.68 -18.92 -2.25
N GLN A 33 -2.82 -18.50 -1.01
CA GLN A 33 -4.12 -18.27 -0.38
C GLN A 33 -4.42 -16.79 -0.29
N PHE A 34 -5.67 -16.43 -0.47
CA PHE A 34 -6.16 -15.05 -0.42
C PHE A 34 -7.03 -14.83 0.82
N ARG A 35 -6.87 -13.70 1.47
CA ARG A 35 -7.70 -13.20 2.57
C ARG A 35 -8.30 -11.88 2.16
N HIS A 36 -9.61 -11.81 2.12
CA HIS A 36 -10.34 -10.63 1.71
C HIS A 36 -10.78 -9.83 2.93
N VAL A 37 -10.49 -8.54 2.92
CA VAL A 37 -11.00 -7.58 3.89
C VAL A 37 -11.74 -6.48 3.16
N ASN A 38 -12.80 -5.95 3.76
CA ASN A 38 -13.49 -4.82 3.17
C ASN A 38 -12.61 -3.57 3.31
N VAL A 39 -12.34 -2.92 2.20
CA VAL A 39 -11.47 -1.75 2.17
C VAL A 39 -12.05 -0.57 2.99
N HIS A 40 -13.36 -0.43 3.05
CA HIS A 40 -14.00 0.58 3.89
C HIS A 40 -13.81 0.26 5.37
N GLU A 41 -13.93 -1.01 5.78
CA GLU A 41 -13.58 -1.43 7.15
C GLU A 41 -12.10 -1.20 7.47
N LEU A 42 -11.20 -1.43 6.51
CA LEU A 42 -9.78 -1.14 6.70
C LEU A 42 -9.59 0.34 7.00
N LEU A 43 -10.20 1.23 6.19
CA LEU A 43 -10.10 2.67 6.41
C LEU A 43 -10.74 3.11 7.73
N ASP A 44 -11.87 2.53 8.12
CA ASP A 44 -12.50 2.83 9.40
C ASP A 44 -11.63 2.38 10.59
N GLN A 45 -10.80 1.36 10.43
CA GLN A 45 -9.87 0.89 11.45
C GLN A 45 -8.62 1.78 11.60
N THR A 46 -8.38 2.71 10.70
CA THR A 46 -7.33 3.73 10.86
C THR A 46 -7.66 4.73 11.99
N HIS A 47 -8.88 4.70 12.50
CA HIS A 47 -9.35 5.53 13.58
C HIS A 47 -9.57 4.72 14.86
N PRO A 48 -9.44 5.33 16.04
CA PRO A 48 -9.85 4.72 17.30
C PRO A 48 -11.32 4.29 17.27
N VAL A 49 -11.67 3.26 18.03
CA VAL A 49 -13.06 2.84 18.16
C VAL A 49 -13.86 3.95 18.82
N ASP A 50 -14.88 4.45 18.13
CA ASP A 50 -15.89 5.30 18.74
C ASP A 50 -17.04 4.41 19.25
N PRO A 51 -17.20 4.26 20.58
CA PRO A 51 -18.23 3.40 21.14
C PRO A 51 -19.65 3.91 20.86
N THR A 52 -19.81 5.15 20.43
CA THR A 52 -21.12 5.76 20.15
C THR A 52 -21.60 5.47 18.73
N THR A 53 -20.68 5.42 17.77
CA THR A 53 -20.99 5.23 16.35
C THR A 53 -20.69 3.83 15.84
N ASN A 54 -19.79 3.12 16.50
CA ASN A 54 -19.39 1.76 16.15
C ASN A 54 -19.40 0.86 17.39
N PRO A 55 -20.58 0.49 17.88
CA PRO A 55 -20.67 -0.44 19.00
C PRO A 55 -20.01 -1.77 18.60
N SER A 56 -19.04 -2.19 19.39
CA SER A 56 -18.31 -3.44 19.16
C SER A 56 -19.28 -4.60 18.96
N THR A 57 -19.20 -5.27 17.84
CA THR A 57 -19.92 -6.53 17.63
C THR A 57 -19.36 -7.55 18.63
N PRO A 58 -20.18 -8.15 19.47
CA PRO A 58 -19.71 -9.13 20.44
C PRO A 58 -18.90 -10.24 19.76
N GLY A 59 -17.71 -10.50 20.26
CA GLY A 59 -16.81 -11.54 19.75
C GLY A 59 -15.89 -11.14 18.59
N ARG A 60 -16.02 -9.93 18.05
CA ARG A 60 -15.08 -9.39 17.04
C ARG A 60 -13.93 -8.67 17.73
N LYS A 61 -12.71 -9.11 17.48
CA LYS A 61 -11.52 -8.39 17.95
C LYS A 61 -11.40 -7.10 17.14
N ALA A 62 -11.50 -5.97 17.80
CA ALA A 62 -11.27 -4.68 17.15
C ALA A 62 -9.78 -4.56 16.79
N LEU A 63 -9.49 -4.28 15.52
CA LEU A 63 -8.15 -4.02 15.02
C LEU A 63 -7.88 -2.52 14.84
N ASN A 64 -8.81 -1.69 15.27
CA ASN A 64 -8.68 -0.25 15.24
C ASN A 64 -7.38 0.21 15.93
N ILE A 65 -6.86 1.32 15.46
CA ILE A 65 -5.75 2.02 16.09
C ILE A 65 -6.16 2.46 17.49
N ASN A 66 -5.26 2.27 18.44
CA ASN A 66 -5.42 2.68 19.84
C ASN A 66 -4.31 3.67 20.26
N ASP A 67 -4.32 4.12 21.50
CA ASP A 67 -3.37 5.11 22.01
C ASP A 67 -1.90 4.61 22.02
N GLU A 68 -1.67 3.31 22.14
CA GLU A 68 -0.34 2.73 22.08
C GLU A 68 0.15 2.67 20.63
N ASP A 69 -0.72 2.27 19.71
CA ASP A 69 -0.45 2.30 18.27
C ASP A 69 -0.12 3.73 17.82
N MET A 70 -0.83 4.74 18.32
CA MET A 70 -0.59 6.14 17.98
C MET A 70 0.81 6.63 18.36
N LYS A 71 1.38 6.16 19.46
CA LYS A 71 2.76 6.51 19.86
C LYS A 71 3.78 5.95 18.87
N GLU A 72 3.58 4.72 18.41
CA GLU A 72 4.48 4.11 17.42
C GLU A 72 4.32 4.77 16.04
N ILE A 73 3.08 5.12 15.66
CA ILE A 73 2.78 5.86 14.44
C ILE A 73 3.48 7.23 14.45
N GLU A 74 3.44 7.96 15.57
CA GLU A 74 4.13 9.24 15.72
C GLU A 74 5.63 9.08 15.56
N LYS A 75 6.21 8.09 16.22
CA LYS A 75 7.65 7.79 16.09
C LYS A 75 8.06 7.47 14.65
N ILE A 76 7.33 6.59 13.96
CA ILE A 76 7.60 6.25 12.56
C ILE A 76 7.48 7.50 11.67
N THR A 77 6.47 8.33 11.92
CA THR A 77 6.24 9.58 11.19
C THR A 77 7.42 10.54 11.35
N ASP A 78 7.87 10.75 12.58
CA ASP A 78 8.98 11.65 12.90
C ASP A 78 10.30 11.16 12.29
N GLU A 79 10.57 9.85 12.40
CA GLU A 79 11.75 9.22 11.79
C GLU A 79 11.73 9.35 10.27
N LEU A 80 10.59 9.13 9.63
CA LEU A 80 10.44 9.23 8.19
C LEU A 80 10.69 10.67 7.70
N ILE A 81 10.09 11.65 8.37
CA ILE A 81 10.26 13.07 8.03
C ILE A 81 11.71 13.53 8.28
N ALA A 82 12.31 13.09 9.38
CA ALA A 82 13.68 13.47 9.73
C ALA A 82 14.72 12.89 8.75
N ASN A 83 14.47 11.72 8.18
CA ASN A 83 15.35 11.05 7.24
C ASN A 83 15.07 11.41 5.77
N ALA A 84 13.98 12.11 5.49
CA ALA A 84 13.66 12.54 4.13
C ALA A 84 14.61 13.67 3.68
N GLU A 85 15.11 13.59 2.45
CA GLU A 85 15.87 14.69 1.83
C GLU A 85 15.04 15.97 1.74
N ALA A 86 13.74 15.82 1.44
CA ALA A 86 12.76 16.90 1.48
C ALA A 86 11.38 16.32 1.82
N CYS A 87 10.64 17.03 2.66
CA CYS A 87 9.24 16.74 2.95
C CYS A 87 8.42 18.02 2.69
N THR A 88 7.61 17.98 1.64
CA THR A 88 6.74 19.11 1.26
C THR A 88 5.33 18.98 1.83
N MET A 89 5.03 17.84 2.46
CA MET A 89 3.73 17.57 3.07
C MET A 89 3.65 18.09 4.50
N GLU A 90 2.46 18.46 4.90
CA GLU A 90 2.18 18.74 6.31
C GLU A 90 2.37 17.46 7.16
N PRO A 91 3.05 17.53 8.31
CA PRO A 91 3.31 16.35 9.15
C PRO A 91 2.07 15.53 9.49
N ASP A 92 0.92 16.18 9.72
CA ASP A 92 -0.35 15.50 9.98
C ASP A 92 -0.83 14.65 8.80
N MET A 93 -0.51 15.02 7.57
CA MET A 93 -0.86 14.23 6.37
C MET A 93 0.02 12.99 6.27
N VAL A 94 1.31 13.14 6.55
CA VAL A 94 2.25 12.00 6.63
C VAL A 94 1.77 11.04 7.71
N LYS A 95 1.46 11.55 8.91
CA LYS A 95 0.96 10.76 10.03
C LYS A 95 -0.29 9.95 9.67
N LYS A 96 -1.27 10.55 9.00
CA LYS A 96 -2.47 9.84 8.53
C LYS A 96 -2.14 8.70 7.56
N THR A 97 -1.18 8.93 6.67
CA THR A 97 -0.72 7.88 5.76
C THR A 97 -0.01 6.75 6.51
N ILE A 98 0.76 7.06 7.56
CA ILE A 98 1.37 6.06 8.43
C ILE A 98 0.30 5.33 9.28
N GLN A 99 -0.79 5.97 9.66
CA GLN A 99 -1.94 5.27 10.27
C GLN A 99 -2.51 4.20 9.35
N ALA A 100 -2.66 4.50 8.06
CA ALA A 100 -3.10 3.51 7.07
C ALA A 100 -2.10 2.35 6.93
N TYR A 101 -0.81 2.65 6.83
CA TYR A 101 0.26 1.65 6.83
C TYR A 101 0.20 0.75 8.07
N TYR A 102 0.13 1.35 9.26
CA TYR A 102 0.11 0.61 10.52
C TYR A 102 -1.13 -0.29 10.64
N THR A 103 -2.28 0.20 10.19
CA THR A 103 -3.52 -0.61 10.12
C THR A 103 -3.33 -1.82 9.21
N VAL A 104 -2.67 -1.65 8.06
CA VAL A 104 -2.35 -2.76 7.15
C VAL A 104 -1.44 -3.77 7.85
N GLN A 105 -0.41 -3.35 8.60
CA GLN A 105 0.45 -4.27 9.36
C GLN A 105 -0.35 -5.08 10.39
N LYS A 106 -1.24 -4.45 11.15
CA LYS A 106 -2.12 -5.15 12.11
C LYS A 106 -3.01 -6.19 11.42
N LEU A 107 -3.51 -5.87 10.22
CA LEU A 107 -4.32 -6.81 9.44
C LEU A 107 -3.48 -7.96 8.87
N LEU A 108 -2.27 -7.68 8.37
CA LEU A 108 -1.34 -8.71 7.91
C LEU A 108 -1.06 -9.73 9.01
N ASP A 109 -0.75 -9.25 10.21
CA ASP A 109 -0.49 -10.11 11.37
C ASP A 109 -1.74 -10.88 11.80
N ALA A 110 -2.90 -10.21 11.89
CA ALA A 110 -4.14 -10.82 12.35
C ALA A 110 -4.65 -11.91 11.40
N TYR A 111 -4.40 -11.78 10.11
CA TYR A 111 -4.82 -12.75 9.08
C TYR A 111 -3.70 -13.70 8.63
N ASP A 112 -2.52 -13.60 9.26
CA ASP A 112 -1.34 -14.40 8.91
C ASP A 112 -1.02 -14.27 7.40
N CYS A 113 -0.93 -13.02 6.93
CA CYS A 113 -0.64 -12.66 5.55
C CYS A 113 0.75 -12.03 5.44
N ASN A 114 1.38 -12.22 4.28
CA ASN A 114 2.73 -11.72 3.98
C ASN A 114 2.82 -11.01 2.62
N ALA A 115 1.70 -10.54 2.11
CA ALA A 115 1.61 -9.70 0.93
C ALA A 115 0.32 -8.88 0.96
N PHE A 116 0.30 -7.71 0.33
CA PHE A 116 -0.83 -6.78 0.38
C PHE A 116 -1.13 -6.16 -0.99
N THR A 117 -2.42 -5.94 -1.26
CA THR A 117 -2.86 -5.09 -2.37
C THR A 117 -4.21 -4.44 -2.09
N ALA A 118 -4.45 -3.29 -2.68
CA ALA A 118 -5.65 -2.47 -2.50
C ALA A 118 -6.13 -1.85 -3.81
N PRO A 119 -7.45 -1.58 -3.97
CA PRO A 119 -8.05 -1.03 -5.17
C PRO A 119 -7.93 0.50 -5.20
N CYS A 120 -6.73 1.03 -5.31
CA CYS A 120 -6.48 2.47 -5.25
C CYS A 120 -7.32 3.29 -6.24
N PRO A 121 -7.50 2.91 -7.53
CA PRO A 121 -8.31 3.67 -8.47
C PRO A 121 -9.78 3.77 -8.04
N ASP A 122 -10.36 2.69 -7.53
CA ASP A 122 -11.73 2.68 -7.01
C ASP A 122 -11.91 3.64 -5.85
N LEU A 123 -10.95 3.66 -4.94
CA LEU A 123 -10.97 4.52 -3.78
C LEU A 123 -10.77 6.00 -4.14
N CYS A 124 -9.92 6.27 -5.13
CA CYS A 124 -9.72 7.63 -5.67
C CYS A 124 -10.99 8.12 -6.38
N SER A 125 -11.60 7.29 -7.23
CA SER A 125 -12.80 7.66 -7.99
C SER A 125 -14.02 7.91 -7.09
N THR A 126 -14.14 7.19 -5.98
CA THR A 126 -15.18 7.37 -4.96
C THR A 126 -14.85 8.49 -3.96
N ARG A 127 -13.72 9.17 -4.08
CA ARG A 127 -13.19 10.18 -3.16
C ARG A 127 -12.92 9.68 -1.73
N ARG A 128 -13.01 8.40 -1.46
CA ARG A 128 -12.83 7.86 -0.11
C ARG A 128 -11.44 8.17 0.43
N LEU A 129 -10.39 8.03 -0.38
CA LEU A 129 -9.02 8.39 0.04
C LEU A 129 -8.86 9.88 0.30
N SER A 130 -9.51 10.73 -0.52
CA SER A 130 -9.46 12.18 -0.33
C SER A 130 -10.17 12.63 0.94
N GLU A 131 -11.29 11.97 1.31
CA GLU A 131 -12.02 12.22 2.57
C GLU A 131 -11.17 11.85 3.78
N GLU A 132 -10.52 10.70 3.75
CA GLU A 132 -9.58 10.28 4.80
C GLU A 132 -8.25 11.03 4.77
N ARG A 133 -7.92 11.69 3.65
CA ARG A 133 -6.63 12.33 3.40
C ARG A 133 -5.47 11.35 3.51
N VAL A 134 -5.62 10.18 2.94
CA VAL A 134 -4.60 9.12 2.91
C VAL A 134 -4.40 8.60 1.49
N THR A 135 -3.26 7.95 1.26
CA THR A 135 -2.99 7.13 0.08
C THR A 135 -2.32 5.83 0.52
N PHE A 136 -2.39 4.79 -0.31
CA PHE A 136 -1.65 3.54 -0.05
C PHE A 136 -0.26 3.51 -0.69
N CYS A 137 0.13 4.54 -1.44
CA CYS A 137 1.43 4.57 -2.12
C CYS A 137 2.59 4.37 -1.14
N LEU A 138 2.61 5.14 -0.04
CA LEU A 138 3.63 4.98 0.99
C LEU A 138 3.53 3.63 1.71
N THR A 139 2.32 3.11 1.91
CA THR A 139 2.11 1.75 2.46
C THR A 139 2.77 0.69 1.59
N HIS A 140 2.59 0.78 0.26
CA HIS A 140 3.22 -0.16 -0.66
C HIS A 140 4.74 -0.04 -0.62
N SER A 141 5.29 1.17 -0.62
CA SER A 141 6.73 1.42 -0.56
C SER A 141 7.36 0.87 0.72
N LEU A 142 6.77 1.17 1.88
CA LEU A 142 7.27 0.68 3.18
C LEU A 142 7.14 -0.84 3.31
N ASN A 143 6.08 -1.43 2.76
CA ASN A 143 5.95 -2.89 2.73
C ASN A 143 7.07 -3.53 1.91
N ILE A 144 7.30 -3.05 0.69
CA ILE A 144 8.35 -3.56 -0.19
C ILE A 144 9.74 -3.40 0.44
N GLU A 145 10.00 -2.28 1.11
CA GLU A 145 11.25 -2.06 1.85
C GLU A 145 11.45 -3.10 2.97
N ASN A 146 10.36 -3.51 3.61
CA ASN A 146 10.36 -4.52 4.66
C ASN A 146 10.24 -5.97 4.15
N GLY A 147 10.38 -6.20 2.84
CA GLY A 147 10.30 -7.54 2.23
C GLY A 147 8.88 -8.11 2.21
N ILE A 148 7.87 -7.26 2.19
CA ILE A 148 6.46 -7.63 2.06
C ILE A 148 6.00 -7.22 0.66
N PRO A 149 5.80 -8.17 -0.28
CA PRO A 149 5.28 -7.84 -1.60
C PRO A 149 4.00 -7.02 -1.51
N SER A 150 3.96 -5.88 -2.18
CA SER A 150 2.85 -4.94 -2.05
C SER A 150 2.59 -4.21 -3.35
N ALA A 151 1.43 -4.41 -3.93
CA ALA A 151 1.07 -3.86 -5.24
C ALA A 151 -0.17 -2.97 -5.17
N CYS A 152 -0.17 -1.90 -5.95
CA CYS A 152 -1.31 -1.04 -6.15
C CYS A 152 -2.36 -1.73 -7.05
N ASP A 153 -3.54 -1.17 -7.13
CA ASP A 153 -4.60 -1.46 -8.12
C ASP A 153 -5.16 -2.89 -8.10
N LEU A 154 -4.96 -3.64 -7.02
CA LEU A 154 -5.24 -5.08 -6.98
C LEU A 154 -4.53 -5.86 -8.10
N ASP A 155 -3.39 -5.35 -8.56
CA ASP A 155 -2.61 -5.99 -9.62
C ASP A 155 -1.87 -7.21 -9.09
N PHE A 156 -2.52 -8.37 -9.26
CA PHE A 156 -1.93 -9.65 -8.86
C PHE A 156 -0.73 -10.04 -9.70
N ASN A 157 -0.66 -9.62 -10.96
CA ASN A 157 0.49 -9.93 -11.81
C ASN A 157 1.74 -9.28 -11.24
N SER A 158 1.65 -8.00 -10.94
CA SER A 158 2.73 -7.24 -10.31
C SER A 158 3.05 -7.79 -8.92
N LEU A 159 2.04 -8.08 -8.10
CA LEU A 159 2.24 -8.62 -6.76
C LEU A 159 2.97 -9.97 -6.77
N LEU A 160 2.55 -10.90 -7.64
CA LEU A 160 3.17 -12.21 -7.76
C LEU A 160 4.58 -12.11 -8.33
N THR A 161 4.78 -11.20 -9.28
CA THR A 161 6.10 -10.93 -9.85
C THR A 161 7.05 -10.36 -8.80
N GLN A 162 6.60 -9.41 -7.99
CA GLN A 162 7.36 -8.91 -6.85
C GLN A 162 7.76 -10.05 -5.91
N ALA A 163 6.80 -10.86 -5.47
CA ALA A 163 7.07 -11.98 -4.58
C ALA A 163 8.12 -12.96 -5.14
N ILE A 164 8.08 -13.23 -6.43
CA ILE A 164 9.07 -14.09 -7.10
C ILE A 164 10.44 -13.41 -7.12
N LEU A 165 10.50 -12.15 -7.55
CA LEU A 165 11.75 -11.41 -7.69
C LEU A 165 12.43 -11.15 -6.33
N GLU A 166 11.67 -10.81 -5.29
CA GLU A 166 12.18 -10.65 -3.93
C GLU A 166 12.78 -11.96 -3.40
N ASN A 167 12.07 -13.07 -3.57
CA ASN A 167 12.58 -14.38 -3.13
C ASN A 167 13.82 -14.84 -3.91
N LEU A 168 13.94 -14.48 -5.18
CA LEU A 168 15.10 -14.84 -5.99
C LEU A 168 16.31 -13.93 -5.74
N SER A 169 16.08 -12.64 -5.56
CA SER A 169 17.15 -11.65 -5.45
C SER A 169 17.57 -11.37 -4.02
N GLY A 170 16.67 -11.56 -3.05
CA GLY A 170 16.83 -11.11 -1.68
C GLY A 170 16.83 -9.57 -1.55
N LYS A 171 16.29 -8.86 -2.55
CA LYS A 171 16.27 -7.40 -2.62
C LYS A 171 14.85 -6.89 -2.79
N SER A 172 14.61 -5.64 -2.40
CA SER A 172 13.38 -4.91 -2.68
C SER A 172 13.14 -4.79 -4.18
N VAL A 173 11.88 -4.86 -4.59
CA VAL A 173 11.46 -4.82 -6.00
C VAL A 173 10.62 -3.58 -6.26
N TYR A 174 11.02 -2.80 -7.24
CA TYR A 174 10.26 -1.61 -7.65
C TYR A 174 9.03 -2.00 -8.46
N MET A 175 7.90 -1.35 -8.16
CA MET A 175 6.69 -1.39 -8.97
C MET A 175 6.35 0.03 -9.45
N GLY A 176 6.01 0.16 -10.71
CA GLY A 176 5.57 1.44 -11.28
C GLY A 176 4.76 1.25 -12.55
N ASN A 177 3.97 2.27 -12.88
CA ASN A 177 3.23 2.31 -14.12
C ASN A 177 4.16 2.68 -15.28
N ALA A 178 4.04 1.95 -16.39
CA ALA A 178 4.71 2.31 -17.62
C ALA A 178 3.94 3.44 -18.31
N ASN A 179 4.53 4.62 -18.37
CA ASN A 179 3.97 5.77 -19.05
C ASN A 179 4.75 6.04 -20.34
N VAL A 180 4.02 6.34 -21.41
CA VAL A 180 4.63 6.83 -22.64
C VAL A 180 4.94 8.31 -22.46
N CYS A 181 6.22 8.65 -22.47
CA CYS A 181 6.69 10.03 -22.43
C CYS A 181 7.22 10.45 -23.80
N SER A 182 6.96 11.69 -24.20
CA SER A 182 7.67 12.28 -25.35
C SER A 182 9.07 12.71 -24.91
N LEU A 183 10.06 12.44 -25.75
CA LEU A 183 11.41 12.98 -25.57
C LEU A 183 11.44 14.40 -26.14
N GLU A 184 11.55 15.40 -25.29
CA GLU A 184 11.86 16.77 -25.70
C GLU A 184 13.31 17.08 -25.29
N ASP A 185 14.11 17.49 -26.26
CA ASP A 185 15.54 17.82 -26.07
C ASP A 185 16.41 16.74 -25.41
N GLY A 186 16.06 15.46 -25.61
CA GLY A 186 16.80 14.33 -25.04
C GLY A 186 16.49 14.08 -23.57
N LYS A 187 15.55 14.80 -22.99
CA LYS A 187 15.07 14.58 -21.62
C LYS A 187 13.70 13.89 -21.63
N LEU A 188 13.48 13.02 -20.66
CA LEU A 188 12.15 12.44 -20.41
C LEU A 188 11.32 13.47 -19.64
N PRO A 189 10.33 14.13 -20.24
CA PRO A 189 9.40 14.95 -19.48
C PRO A 189 8.57 14.01 -18.60
N THR A 190 8.57 14.23 -17.30
CA THR A 190 7.70 13.54 -16.39
C THR A 190 6.43 14.34 -16.17
N ILE A 191 5.29 13.67 -16.06
CA ILE A 191 4.02 14.31 -15.67
C ILE A 191 4.08 14.91 -14.26
N PHE A 192 5.11 14.62 -13.49
CA PHE A 192 5.27 15.02 -12.10
C PHE A 192 6.46 15.96 -11.85
N GLY A 193 7.06 16.55 -12.90
CA GLY A 193 8.19 17.45 -12.80
C GLY A 193 9.49 16.89 -13.37
N ASP A 194 10.50 17.73 -13.44
CA ASP A 194 11.82 17.35 -13.93
C ASP A 194 12.50 16.42 -12.90
N PHE A 195 12.50 15.12 -13.20
CA PHE A 195 13.44 14.23 -12.54
C PHE A 195 14.78 14.37 -13.26
N ASP A 196 15.77 14.89 -12.58
CA ASP A 196 17.14 14.83 -13.05
C ASP A 196 17.55 13.37 -13.25
N ASP A 197 18.29 13.09 -14.33
CA ASP A 197 18.76 11.76 -14.77
C ASP A 197 19.51 10.95 -13.69
N ALA A 198 19.76 11.55 -12.55
CA ALA A 198 20.57 10.95 -11.48
C ALA A 198 19.86 9.88 -10.64
N HIS A 199 18.53 9.76 -10.72
CA HIS A 199 17.80 8.96 -9.75
C HIS A 199 17.50 7.51 -10.14
N ILE A 200 17.67 7.14 -11.41
CA ILE A 200 17.47 5.75 -11.85
C ILE A 200 18.69 4.88 -11.56
N ASP A 201 19.88 5.46 -11.53
CA ASP A 201 21.15 4.73 -11.35
C ASP A 201 21.47 4.42 -9.87
N HIS A 202 20.72 4.97 -8.93
CA HIS A 202 20.96 4.82 -7.50
C HIS A 202 19.92 3.98 -6.75
N LEU A 203 19.27 3.04 -7.42
CA LEU A 203 18.61 1.94 -6.73
C LEU A 203 19.66 1.03 -6.11
N ASP A 204 20.43 1.59 -5.20
CA ASP A 204 21.33 0.85 -4.35
C ASP A 204 20.54 -0.09 -3.45
N ASP A 205 21.17 -1.14 -3.07
CA ASP A 205 20.72 -2.39 -2.47
C ASP A 205 19.71 -2.31 -1.31
N LYS A 206 19.29 -1.13 -0.85
CA LYS A 206 18.43 -0.98 0.33
C LYS A 206 17.52 0.26 0.35
N THR A 207 17.50 1.08 -0.68
CA THR A 207 16.72 2.32 -0.65
C THR A 207 15.63 2.29 -1.70
N ASN A 208 14.40 2.11 -1.27
CA ASN A 208 13.27 2.51 -2.08
C ASN A 208 13.19 4.04 -2.02
N LEU A 209 13.43 4.68 -3.16
CA LEU A 209 13.17 6.11 -3.27
C LEU A 209 11.66 6.30 -3.41
N TYR A 210 11.03 6.84 -2.40
CA TYR A 210 9.67 7.32 -2.47
C TYR A 210 9.64 8.80 -2.19
N SER A 211 8.83 9.50 -2.95
CA SER A 211 8.58 10.91 -2.72
C SER A 211 7.33 11.05 -1.85
N ILE A 212 7.43 11.84 -0.81
CA ILE A 212 6.29 12.24 0.02
C ILE A 212 5.84 13.60 -0.51
N PHE A 213 4.71 13.62 -1.20
CA PHE A 213 4.11 14.83 -1.76
C PHE A 213 2.89 15.25 -0.96
#